data_f595bad96b18fa1ca3e88269881c3046
#
_entry.id   f595bad96b18fa1ca3e88269881c3046
#
_cell.length_a   1.000
_cell.length_b   1.000
_cell.length_c   1.000
_cell.angle_alpha   90.00
_cell.angle_beta   90.00
_cell.angle_gamma   90.00
#
_symmetry.space_group_name_H-M   'P 1'
#
loop_
_entity.id
_entity.type
_entity.pdbx_description
1 polymer ?
#
loop_
_entity_poly.entity_id
_entity_poly.type
_entity_poly.pdbx_seq_one_letter_code
_entity_poly.pdbx_strand_id
1 'polypeptide(L)'
;MNNLWKIYEKEPLEFINSLIHVPSMQRLKDIGMNCGVEYTAFDFFSNIVPYSRYQHSIGVALIVYHFSHDLRQTVAGLLHDIATPVFAHTIDFYHQDHLKQESTELDTKKVIEKDTLLVSLLHKYHLTIEDVCNYHLYPLADNESPKLSADRLEYTLGNMYSYGFCDLEMIQMIYKDLKVNDKKDELIFKHEDKAVLFTKMMLECSHVYICDEDRYAMQYLSYVIKKAVDRGVVKEDDFYLQEKSFIDLLIKDKEIKQLWDDFRQLNCVYKGKNKDFFCKQIPAKKRYIDVYVENKGRISKINKEMAQEIQMFLATDLSEYLWGKCE
;
A
#
# COMPACT_ATOMS: atom_id res chain seq x y z
N MET A 1 -9.45 4.70 10.96
CA MET A 1 -9.36 3.36 10.31
C MET A 1 -10.27 2.30 10.95
N ASN A 2 -10.37 2.14 12.27
CA ASN A 2 -11.25 1.11 12.90
C ASN A 2 -12.73 1.18 12.45
N ASN A 3 -13.21 2.35 12.02
CA ASN A 3 -14.57 2.49 11.48
C ASN A 3 -14.73 1.92 10.07
N LEU A 4 -13.66 1.84 9.26
CA LEU A 4 -13.67 1.17 7.97
C LEU A 4 -13.90 -0.34 8.14
N TRP A 5 -13.26 -0.95 9.13
CA TRP A 5 -13.43 -2.40 9.39
C TRP A 5 -14.89 -2.80 9.64
N LYS A 6 -15.69 -1.93 10.31
CA LYS A 6 -17.13 -2.15 10.52
C LYS A 6 -17.96 -2.04 9.23
N ILE A 7 -17.40 -1.40 8.19
CA ILE A 7 -18.01 -1.37 6.86
C ILE A 7 -17.72 -2.69 6.14
N TYR A 8 -16.50 -3.21 6.26
CA TYR A 8 -16.06 -4.42 5.58
C TYR A 8 -16.69 -5.68 6.17
N GLU A 9 -16.71 -5.81 7.49
CA GLU A 9 -17.34 -6.92 8.20
C GLU A 9 -17.89 -6.44 9.56
N LYS A 10 -19.12 -6.82 9.86
CA LYS A 10 -19.81 -6.39 11.07
C LYS A 10 -19.53 -7.31 12.26
N GLU A 11 -19.40 -8.60 11.99
CA GLU A 11 -19.21 -9.59 13.02
C GLU A 11 -17.74 -9.73 13.41
N PRO A 12 -17.44 -9.76 14.70
CA PRO A 12 -16.07 -9.97 15.13
C PRO A 12 -15.61 -11.40 14.79
N LEU A 13 -14.44 -11.51 14.16
CA LEU A 13 -13.85 -12.78 13.74
C LEU A 13 -12.77 -13.18 14.76
N GLU A 14 -13.07 -14.15 15.64
CA GLU A 14 -12.18 -14.58 16.71
C GLU A 14 -10.80 -15.04 16.20
N PHE A 15 -10.76 -15.75 15.05
CA PHE A 15 -9.51 -16.21 14.47
C PHE A 15 -8.63 -15.05 13.98
N ILE A 16 -9.22 -14.02 13.34
CA ILE A 16 -8.49 -12.79 12.97
C ILE A 16 -7.97 -12.11 14.23
N ASN A 17 -8.85 -11.94 15.25
CA ASN A 17 -8.46 -11.32 16.51
C ASN A 17 -7.30 -12.06 17.19
N SER A 18 -7.22 -13.38 17.07
CA SER A 18 -6.08 -14.14 17.60
C SER A 18 -4.79 -13.87 16.81
N LEU A 19 -4.87 -13.85 15.47
CA LEU A 19 -3.71 -13.73 14.58
C LEU A 19 -3.11 -12.32 14.56
N ILE A 20 -3.91 -11.27 14.70
CA ILE A 20 -3.41 -9.89 14.66
C ILE A 20 -2.53 -9.51 15.87
N HIS A 21 -2.51 -10.32 16.93
CA HIS A 21 -1.72 -10.06 18.14
C HIS A 21 -0.33 -10.70 18.13
N VAL A 22 0.02 -11.47 17.09
CA VAL A 22 1.38 -12.06 16.97
C VAL A 22 2.44 -10.97 16.71
N PRO A 23 3.69 -11.18 17.14
CA PRO A 23 4.76 -10.17 17.02
C PRO A 23 4.96 -9.63 15.62
N SER A 24 4.96 -10.49 14.61
CA SER A 24 5.15 -10.12 13.20
C SER A 24 4.03 -9.21 12.68
N MET A 25 2.78 -9.45 13.05
CA MET A 25 1.66 -8.56 12.72
C MET A 25 1.73 -7.25 13.51
N GLN A 26 2.07 -7.30 14.80
CA GLN A 26 2.17 -6.08 15.62
C GLN A 26 3.23 -5.11 15.11
N ARG A 27 4.30 -5.60 14.49
CA ARG A 27 5.32 -4.80 13.82
C ARG A 27 4.73 -3.86 12.76
N LEU A 28 3.74 -4.33 12.00
CA LEU A 28 3.11 -3.58 10.91
C LEU A 28 2.35 -2.33 11.38
N LYS A 29 2.08 -2.18 12.68
CA LYS A 29 1.49 -0.94 13.23
C LYS A 29 2.35 0.28 13.02
N ASP A 30 3.65 0.08 12.95
CA ASP A 30 4.66 1.11 12.79
C ASP A 30 5.23 1.16 11.35
N ILE A 31 4.59 0.53 10.40
CA ILE A 31 4.92 0.62 8.97
C ILE A 31 3.80 1.39 8.27
N GLY A 32 4.14 2.59 7.77
CA GLY A 32 3.19 3.48 7.13
C GLY A 32 2.77 3.03 5.72
N MET A 33 1.56 3.38 5.30
CA MET A 33 1.09 3.11 3.93
C MET A 33 1.71 4.06 2.90
N ASN A 34 2.20 5.24 3.33
CA ASN A 34 2.77 6.25 2.44
C ASN A 34 4.30 6.15 2.27
N CYS A 35 4.88 4.98 2.57
CA CYS A 35 6.27 4.63 2.25
C CYS A 35 7.32 5.62 2.81
N GLY A 36 7.02 6.26 3.94
CA GLY A 36 7.88 7.24 4.61
C GLY A 36 7.67 8.68 4.16
N VAL A 37 6.83 8.95 3.14
CA VAL A 37 6.56 10.32 2.66
C VAL A 37 5.87 11.15 3.75
N GLU A 38 5.10 10.54 4.64
CA GLU A 38 4.46 11.14 5.80
C GLU A 38 5.43 11.73 6.83
N TYR A 39 6.72 11.42 6.74
CA TYR A 39 7.75 12.05 7.59
C TYR A 39 8.26 13.39 7.04
N THR A 40 7.92 13.75 5.81
CA THR A 40 8.29 15.03 5.19
C THR A 40 7.42 16.19 5.67
N ALA A 41 7.79 17.40 5.30
CA ALA A 41 7.01 18.61 5.56
C ALA A 41 6.12 19.02 4.37
N PHE A 42 5.88 18.15 3.40
CA PHE A 42 4.89 18.41 2.34
C PHE A 42 3.49 18.57 2.95
N ASP A 43 2.85 19.69 2.66
CA ASP A 43 1.57 20.08 3.27
C ASP A 43 0.50 18.99 3.15
N PHE A 44 0.35 18.38 1.98
CA PHE A 44 -0.60 17.29 1.76
C PHE A 44 -0.35 16.10 2.70
N PHE A 45 0.89 15.60 2.76
CA PHE A 45 1.23 14.39 3.51
C PHE A 45 1.31 14.61 5.03
N SER A 46 1.51 15.84 5.49
CA SER A 46 1.53 16.18 6.92
C SER A 46 0.12 16.21 7.54
N ASN A 47 -0.93 16.30 6.73
CA ASN A 47 -2.32 16.45 7.17
C ASN A 47 -3.20 15.20 6.95
N ILE A 48 -2.65 14.10 6.44
CA ILE A 48 -3.40 12.85 6.21
C ILE A 48 -3.76 12.14 7.51
N VAL A 49 -4.85 11.37 7.49
CA VAL A 49 -5.17 10.47 8.60
C VAL A 49 -4.19 9.30 8.62
N PRO A 50 -3.48 9.05 9.74
CA PRO A 50 -2.50 7.97 9.84
C PRO A 50 -3.10 6.61 9.44
N TYR A 51 -2.39 5.90 8.57
CA TYR A 51 -2.80 4.62 8.01
C TYR A 51 -1.58 3.69 7.90
N SER A 52 -1.64 2.53 8.53
CA SER A 52 -0.52 1.57 8.60
C SER A 52 -0.80 0.28 7.86
N ARG A 53 0.27 -0.47 7.54
CA ARG A 53 0.18 -1.80 6.96
C ARG A 53 -0.61 -2.79 7.83
N TYR A 54 -0.57 -2.64 9.13
CA TYR A 54 -1.42 -3.39 10.06
C TYR A 54 -2.91 -3.18 9.79
N GLN A 55 -3.31 -1.93 9.62
CA GLN A 55 -4.71 -1.57 9.38
C GLN A 55 -5.17 -2.06 8.01
N HIS A 56 -4.33 -1.92 7.00
CA HIS A 56 -4.53 -2.44 5.66
C HIS A 56 -4.71 -3.97 5.64
N SER A 57 -3.77 -4.71 6.22
CA SER A 57 -3.81 -6.18 6.26
C SER A 57 -5.09 -6.72 6.92
N ILE A 58 -5.54 -6.09 8.01
CA ILE A 58 -6.82 -6.45 8.65
C ILE A 58 -7.99 -6.15 7.71
N GLY A 59 -7.99 -4.98 7.07
CA GLY A 59 -9.04 -4.60 6.13
C GLY A 59 -9.14 -5.58 4.96
N VAL A 60 -8.00 -5.99 4.37
CA VAL A 60 -7.95 -7.02 3.31
C VAL A 60 -8.57 -8.33 3.80
N ALA A 61 -8.18 -8.82 4.97
CA ALA A 61 -8.72 -10.05 5.54
C ALA A 61 -10.24 -9.97 5.75
N LEU A 62 -10.75 -8.85 6.27
CA LEU A 62 -12.19 -8.66 6.47
C LEU A 62 -12.97 -8.64 5.15
N ILE A 63 -12.44 -7.98 4.11
CA ILE A 63 -13.03 -7.96 2.78
C ILE A 63 -13.04 -9.37 2.18
N VAL A 64 -11.90 -10.08 2.23
CA VAL A 64 -11.82 -11.46 1.73
C VAL A 64 -12.83 -12.36 2.45
N TYR A 65 -12.91 -12.27 3.77
CA TYR A 65 -13.88 -13.07 4.54
C TYR A 65 -15.33 -12.74 4.17
N HIS A 66 -15.67 -11.47 4.11
CA HIS A 66 -17.03 -11.02 3.76
C HIS A 66 -17.52 -11.61 2.43
N PHE A 67 -16.64 -11.67 1.43
CA PHE A 67 -17.03 -12.12 0.09
C PHE A 67 -16.80 -13.61 -0.18
N SER A 68 -15.96 -14.29 0.61
CA SER A 68 -15.63 -15.72 0.36
C SER A 68 -16.08 -16.67 1.45
N HIS A 69 -16.12 -16.22 2.70
CA HIS A 69 -16.23 -17.05 3.90
C HIS A 69 -15.20 -18.20 3.95
N ASP A 70 -14.06 -18.03 3.29
CA ASP A 70 -12.99 -19.02 3.23
C ASP A 70 -11.83 -18.61 4.15
N LEU A 71 -11.52 -19.49 5.11
CA LEU A 71 -10.51 -19.24 6.12
C LEU A 71 -9.09 -19.11 5.53
N ARG A 72 -8.74 -19.96 4.54
CA ARG A 72 -7.38 -19.98 3.96
C ARG A 72 -7.06 -18.68 3.25
N GLN A 73 -7.91 -18.28 2.31
CA GLN A 73 -7.67 -17.02 1.59
C GLN A 73 -7.83 -15.80 2.48
N THR A 74 -8.65 -15.85 3.53
CA THR A 74 -8.75 -14.76 4.53
C THR A 74 -7.45 -14.59 5.27
N VAL A 75 -6.85 -15.68 5.76
CA VAL A 75 -5.56 -15.63 6.47
C VAL A 75 -4.41 -15.29 5.52
N ALA A 76 -4.43 -15.79 4.28
CA ALA A 76 -3.46 -15.37 3.26
C ALA A 76 -3.53 -13.86 3.00
N GLY A 77 -4.75 -13.29 2.87
CA GLY A 77 -4.96 -11.85 2.77
C GLY A 77 -4.52 -11.07 4.02
N LEU A 78 -4.69 -11.65 5.23
CA LEU A 78 -4.19 -11.04 6.47
C LEU A 78 -2.66 -10.94 6.50
N LEU A 79 -1.97 -11.96 5.99
CA LEU A 79 -0.52 -12.10 6.11
C LEU A 79 0.27 -11.62 4.89
N HIS A 80 -0.40 -11.13 3.84
CA HIS A 80 0.27 -10.78 2.58
C HIS A 80 1.40 -9.75 2.76
N ASP A 81 1.18 -8.76 3.62
CA ASP A 81 2.13 -7.67 3.91
C ASP A 81 3.04 -7.95 5.13
N ILE A 82 3.00 -9.16 5.73
CA ILE A 82 3.72 -9.47 6.97
C ILE A 82 5.24 -9.27 6.86
N ALA A 83 5.77 -9.38 5.65
CA ALA A 83 7.19 -9.19 5.34
C ALA A 83 7.51 -7.78 4.79
N THR A 84 6.55 -6.86 4.73
CA THR A 84 6.81 -5.50 4.24
C THR A 84 7.91 -4.83 5.06
N PRO A 85 8.99 -4.34 4.43
CA PRO A 85 10.09 -3.67 5.13
C PRO A 85 9.70 -2.28 5.62
N VAL A 86 10.56 -1.65 6.42
CA VAL A 86 10.44 -0.24 6.79
C VAL A 86 10.32 0.63 5.55
N PHE A 87 9.43 1.62 5.58
CA PHE A 87 9.15 2.50 4.45
C PHE A 87 8.72 1.77 3.16
N ALA A 88 8.31 0.50 3.27
CA ALA A 88 7.65 -0.27 2.21
C ALA A 88 8.31 -0.10 0.82
N HIS A 89 7.60 0.47 -0.17
CA HIS A 89 8.09 0.64 -1.55
C HIS A 89 9.31 1.57 -1.70
N THR A 90 9.71 2.33 -0.69
CA THR A 90 11.00 3.04 -0.70
C THR A 90 12.18 2.07 -0.78
N ILE A 91 12.03 0.84 -0.22
CA ILE A 91 13.05 -0.22 -0.35
C ILE A 91 13.12 -0.76 -1.79
N ASP A 92 12.03 -0.74 -2.56
CA ASP A 92 12.10 -1.07 -3.99
C ASP A 92 12.95 -0.06 -4.78
N PHE A 93 12.93 1.24 -4.40
CA PHE A 93 13.86 2.22 -4.96
C PHE A 93 15.31 1.94 -4.56
N TYR A 94 15.56 1.50 -3.33
CA TYR A 94 16.87 1.08 -2.88
C TYR A 94 17.41 -0.10 -3.70
N HIS A 95 16.58 -1.09 -4.00
CA HIS A 95 16.92 -2.25 -4.83
C HIS A 95 16.84 -1.96 -6.34
N GLN A 96 16.45 -0.75 -6.76
CA GLN A 96 16.22 -0.36 -8.17
C GLN A 96 15.12 -1.21 -8.86
N ASP A 97 14.15 -1.70 -8.09
CA ASP A 97 13.01 -2.53 -8.55
C ASP A 97 11.66 -1.80 -8.46
N HIS A 98 11.66 -0.47 -8.25
CA HIS A 98 10.46 0.34 -8.00
C HIS A 98 9.41 0.33 -9.12
N LEU A 99 9.76 -0.12 -10.34
CA LEU A 99 8.80 -0.29 -11.43
C LEU A 99 8.05 -1.62 -11.36
N LYS A 100 8.67 -2.68 -10.82
CA LYS A 100 8.05 -3.99 -10.60
C LYS A 100 7.39 -4.07 -9.23
N GLN A 101 8.12 -3.67 -8.18
CA GLN A 101 7.70 -3.67 -6.78
C GLN A 101 7.43 -5.10 -6.24
N GLU A 102 8.34 -6.04 -6.55
CA GLU A 102 8.24 -7.44 -6.15
C GLU A 102 9.11 -7.77 -4.92
N SER A 103 10.09 -6.91 -4.58
CA SER A 103 11.06 -7.19 -3.51
C SER A 103 10.44 -7.23 -2.11
N THR A 104 9.28 -6.61 -1.90
CA THR A 104 8.57 -6.55 -0.62
C THR A 104 7.83 -7.84 -0.26
N GLU A 105 7.61 -8.77 -1.21
CA GLU A 105 6.79 -9.98 -1.03
C GLU A 105 7.63 -11.26 -0.85
N LEU A 106 8.92 -11.22 -1.22
CA LEU A 106 9.77 -12.42 -1.33
C LEU A 106 10.03 -13.17 -0.02
N ASP A 107 9.87 -12.52 1.14
CA ASP A 107 10.23 -13.06 2.44
C ASP A 107 9.04 -13.47 3.32
N THR A 108 7.80 -13.39 2.81
CA THR A 108 6.58 -13.71 3.57
C THR A 108 6.66 -15.06 4.28
N LYS A 109 7.05 -16.12 3.56
CA LYS A 109 7.19 -17.46 4.14
C LYS A 109 8.22 -17.49 5.28
N LYS A 110 9.37 -16.86 5.10
CA LYS A 110 10.45 -16.82 6.13
C LYS A 110 10.02 -16.06 7.38
N VAL A 111 9.26 -14.97 7.22
CA VAL A 111 8.74 -14.20 8.36
C VAL A 111 7.72 -15.03 9.14
N ILE A 112 6.81 -15.74 8.45
CA ILE A 112 5.85 -16.64 9.08
C ILE A 112 6.57 -17.75 9.85
N GLU A 113 7.56 -18.43 9.23
CA GLU A 113 8.32 -19.52 9.83
C GLU A 113 9.06 -19.11 11.12
N LYS A 114 9.52 -17.87 11.20
CA LYS A 114 10.23 -17.33 12.38
C LYS A 114 9.29 -16.96 13.53
N ASP A 115 8.01 -16.69 13.28
CA ASP A 115 7.03 -16.35 14.31
C ASP A 115 6.36 -17.63 14.86
N THR A 116 6.94 -18.19 15.91
CA THR A 116 6.49 -19.46 16.51
C THR A 116 5.06 -19.39 17.04
N LEU A 117 4.60 -18.20 17.50
CA LEU A 117 3.24 -18.01 17.96
C LEU A 117 2.27 -18.04 16.77
N LEU A 118 2.62 -17.39 15.66
CA LEU A 118 1.85 -17.43 14.41
C LEU A 118 1.72 -18.86 13.91
N VAL A 119 2.83 -19.61 13.82
CA VAL A 119 2.82 -21.01 13.38
C VAL A 119 1.92 -21.86 14.27
N SER A 120 1.98 -21.68 15.59
CA SER A 120 1.11 -22.40 16.54
C SER A 120 -0.37 -22.10 16.33
N LEU A 121 -0.71 -20.82 16.06
CA LEU A 121 -2.09 -20.42 15.76
C LEU A 121 -2.57 -20.96 14.40
N LEU A 122 -1.72 -20.95 13.37
CA LEU A 122 -2.08 -21.59 12.08
C LEU A 122 -2.44 -23.07 12.28
N HIS A 123 -1.64 -23.83 13.04
CA HIS A 123 -1.93 -25.23 13.36
C HIS A 123 -3.26 -25.37 14.15
N LYS A 124 -3.52 -24.47 15.11
CA LYS A 124 -4.81 -24.45 15.84
C LYS A 124 -6.01 -24.32 14.90
N TYR A 125 -5.87 -23.58 13.81
CA TYR A 125 -6.91 -23.37 12.80
C TYR A 125 -6.81 -24.35 11.62
N HIS A 126 -6.00 -25.40 11.73
CA HIS A 126 -5.79 -26.43 10.69
C HIS A 126 -5.27 -25.84 9.37
N LEU A 127 -4.42 -24.81 9.45
CA LEU A 127 -3.74 -24.19 8.32
C LEU A 127 -2.26 -24.56 8.31
N THR A 128 -1.71 -24.73 7.11
CA THR A 128 -0.26 -24.84 6.88
C THR A 128 0.31 -23.47 6.48
N ILE A 129 1.62 -23.34 6.52
CA ILE A 129 2.32 -22.14 6.02
C ILE A 129 2.06 -21.97 4.52
N GLU A 130 2.09 -23.07 3.77
CA GLU A 130 1.84 -23.11 2.33
C GLU A 130 0.43 -22.63 1.96
N ASP A 131 -0.57 -22.84 2.82
CA ASP A 131 -1.93 -22.35 2.62
C ASP A 131 -2.01 -20.80 2.64
N VAL A 132 -1.06 -20.13 3.29
CA VAL A 132 -1.21 -18.69 3.62
C VAL A 132 -0.02 -17.81 3.22
N CYS A 133 1.11 -18.38 2.81
CA CYS A 133 2.30 -17.60 2.49
C CYS A 133 2.29 -16.99 1.08
N ASN A 134 1.33 -17.37 0.24
CA ASN A 134 1.18 -16.82 -1.11
C ASN A 134 -0.29 -16.49 -1.39
N TYR A 135 -0.65 -15.22 -1.19
CA TYR A 135 -2.03 -14.74 -1.39
C TYR A 135 -2.46 -14.67 -2.87
N HIS A 136 -1.52 -14.66 -3.82
CA HIS A 136 -1.81 -14.74 -5.26
C HIS A 136 -2.49 -16.05 -5.68
N LEU A 137 -2.45 -17.09 -4.85
CA LEU A 137 -3.23 -18.32 -5.07
C LEU A 137 -4.75 -18.09 -4.95
N TYR A 138 -5.14 -16.95 -4.40
CA TYR A 138 -6.52 -16.61 -4.07
C TYR A 138 -6.99 -15.36 -4.82
N PRO A 139 -7.67 -15.51 -5.98
CA PRO A 139 -7.98 -14.39 -6.86
C PRO A 139 -8.86 -13.28 -6.25
N LEU A 140 -9.62 -13.59 -5.17
CA LEU A 140 -10.33 -12.53 -4.43
C LEU A 140 -9.41 -11.71 -3.54
N ALA A 141 -8.35 -12.33 -2.97
CA ALA A 141 -7.36 -11.61 -2.18
C ALA A 141 -6.50 -10.74 -3.10
N ASP A 142 -5.92 -11.34 -4.15
CA ASP A 142 -5.24 -10.61 -5.23
C ASP A 142 -5.41 -11.30 -6.59
N ASN A 143 -5.50 -10.48 -7.63
CA ASN A 143 -5.65 -10.92 -9.03
C ASN A 143 -4.85 -10.01 -9.97
N GLU A 144 -4.83 -10.31 -11.27
CA GLU A 144 -4.10 -9.51 -12.25
C GLU A 144 -4.69 -8.10 -12.41
N SER A 145 -3.82 -7.09 -12.36
CA SER A 145 -4.18 -5.72 -12.70
C SER A 145 -4.68 -5.66 -14.18
N PRO A 146 -5.71 -4.85 -14.49
CA PRO A 146 -6.36 -3.84 -13.64
C PRO A 146 -7.67 -4.31 -12.96
N LYS A 147 -7.85 -5.61 -12.71
CA LYS A 147 -9.03 -6.15 -12.00
C LYS A 147 -9.07 -5.68 -10.55
N LEU A 148 -10.27 -5.69 -9.94
CA LEU A 148 -10.48 -5.34 -8.54
C LEU A 148 -10.35 -6.58 -7.65
N SER A 149 -9.32 -6.62 -6.79
CA SER A 149 -9.12 -7.57 -5.70
C SER A 149 -9.44 -6.94 -4.34
N ALA A 150 -9.45 -7.73 -3.28
CA ALA A 150 -9.63 -7.23 -1.92
C ALA A 150 -8.48 -6.32 -1.49
N ASP A 151 -7.23 -6.66 -1.83
CA ASP A 151 -6.06 -5.83 -1.60
C ASP A 151 -6.20 -4.46 -2.28
N ARG A 152 -6.46 -4.44 -3.59
CA ARG A 152 -6.65 -3.19 -4.34
C ARG A 152 -7.83 -2.36 -3.84
N LEU A 153 -8.93 -3.01 -3.48
CA LEU A 153 -10.10 -2.34 -2.91
C LEU A 153 -9.74 -1.68 -1.58
N GLU A 154 -9.08 -2.43 -0.69
CA GLU A 154 -8.80 -1.97 0.66
C GLU A 154 -7.84 -0.77 0.66
N TYR A 155 -6.70 -0.86 -0.02
CA TYR A 155 -5.78 0.28 -0.04
C TYR A 155 -6.39 1.50 -0.75
N THR A 156 -7.27 1.30 -1.74
CA THR A 156 -7.95 2.41 -2.42
C THR A 156 -8.93 3.09 -1.47
N LEU A 157 -9.82 2.35 -0.80
CA LEU A 157 -10.79 2.91 0.16
C LEU A 157 -10.09 3.51 1.38
N GLY A 158 -9.03 2.85 1.87
CA GLY A 158 -8.21 3.33 2.97
C GLY A 158 -7.52 4.66 2.65
N ASN A 159 -6.93 4.78 1.46
CA ASN A 159 -6.32 6.02 1.00
C ASN A 159 -7.34 7.11 0.67
N MET A 160 -8.48 6.79 0.06
CA MET A 160 -9.58 7.75 -0.11
C MET A 160 -9.96 8.41 1.22
N TYR A 161 -10.06 7.60 2.29
CA TYR A 161 -10.37 8.09 3.63
C TYR A 161 -9.18 8.84 4.27
N SER A 162 -7.98 8.28 4.17
CA SER A 162 -6.75 8.85 4.74
C SER A 162 -6.44 10.24 4.14
N TYR A 163 -6.61 10.38 2.84
CA TYR A 163 -6.38 11.63 2.09
C TYR A 163 -7.54 12.64 2.21
N GLY A 164 -8.65 12.25 2.83
CA GLY A 164 -9.82 13.13 2.96
C GLY A 164 -10.62 13.31 1.67
N PHE A 165 -10.46 12.43 0.68
CA PHE A 165 -11.20 12.49 -0.58
C PHE A 165 -12.66 12.02 -0.43
N CYS A 166 -12.96 11.18 0.57
CA CYS A 166 -14.32 10.77 0.89
C CYS A 166 -14.50 10.45 2.38
N ASP A 167 -15.75 10.49 2.81
CA ASP A 167 -16.16 10.11 4.16
C ASP A 167 -16.58 8.64 4.24
N LEU A 168 -16.88 8.19 5.46
CA LEU A 168 -17.30 6.82 5.73
C LEU A 168 -18.65 6.44 5.09
N GLU A 169 -19.55 7.42 4.90
CA GLU A 169 -20.86 7.15 4.30
C GLU A 169 -20.70 6.85 2.81
N MET A 170 -19.85 7.62 2.11
CA MET A 170 -19.51 7.38 0.72
C MET A 170 -18.82 6.03 0.54
N ILE A 171 -17.85 5.70 1.39
CA ILE A 171 -17.18 4.38 1.37
C ILE A 171 -18.18 3.25 1.59
N GLN A 172 -19.08 3.39 2.56
CA GLN A 172 -20.11 2.38 2.82
C GLN A 172 -21.07 2.21 1.62
N MET A 173 -21.41 3.30 0.94
CA MET A 173 -22.25 3.25 -0.26
C MET A 173 -21.55 2.51 -1.40
N ILE A 174 -20.26 2.78 -1.65
CA ILE A 174 -19.42 2.09 -2.64
C ILE A 174 -19.33 0.60 -2.28
N TYR A 175 -18.98 0.28 -1.04
CA TYR A 175 -18.77 -1.10 -0.60
C TYR A 175 -20.02 -1.97 -0.68
N LYS A 176 -21.20 -1.45 -0.33
CA LYS A 176 -22.50 -2.16 -0.43
C LYS A 176 -22.90 -2.51 -1.87
N ASP A 177 -22.36 -1.80 -2.85
CA ASP A 177 -22.63 -2.06 -4.26
C ASP A 177 -21.82 -3.22 -4.83
N LEU A 178 -20.79 -3.67 -4.12
CA LEU A 178 -19.89 -4.72 -4.57
C LEU A 178 -20.53 -6.11 -4.44
N LYS A 179 -20.08 -7.01 -5.28
CA LYS A 179 -20.31 -8.46 -5.23
C LYS A 179 -19.15 -9.20 -5.87
N VAL A 180 -19.09 -10.51 -5.64
CA VAL A 180 -18.16 -11.40 -6.35
C VAL A 180 -18.77 -11.76 -7.71
N ASN A 181 -17.95 -11.80 -8.76
CA ASN A 181 -18.38 -12.30 -10.07
C ASN A 181 -18.63 -13.83 -10.06
N ASP A 182 -19.27 -14.36 -11.11
CA ASP A 182 -19.63 -15.79 -11.20
C ASP A 182 -18.42 -16.73 -11.18
N LYS A 183 -17.25 -16.26 -11.65
CA LYS A 183 -15.98 -17.00 -11.63
C LYS A 183 -15.29 -17.02 -10.28
N LYS A 184 -15.76 -16.22 -9.33
CA LYS A 184 -15.16 -16.00 -7.99
C LYS A 184 -13.70 -15.54 -8.04
N ASP A 185 -13.35 -14.75 -9.05
CA ASP A 185 -11.97 -14.27 -9.27
C ASP A 185 -11.82 -12.73 -9.25
N GLU A 186 -12.93 -12.00 -9.02
CA GLU A 186 -12.92 -10.52 -9.02
C GLU A 186 -14.13 -9.95 -8.26
N LEU A 187 -13.92 -8.84 -7.60
CA LEU A 187 -14.98 -7.98 -7.06
C LEU A 187 -15.53 -7.08 -8.17
N ILE A 188 -16.85 -7.02 -8.32
CA ILE A 188 -17.52 -6.25 -9.37
C ILE A 188 -18.60 -5.35 -8.79
N PHE A 189 -18.95 -4.28 -9.50
CA PHE A 189 -20.05 -3.38 -9.15
C PHE A 189 -21.38 -3.88 -9.73
N LYS A 190 -22.45 -3.72 -8.96
CA LYS A 190 -23.84 -3.97 -9.43
C LYS A 190 -24.33 -2.82 -10.32
N HIS A 191 -23.95 -1.57 -9.98
CA HIS A 191 -24.46 -0.38 -10.64
C HIS A 191 -23.34 0.50 -11.20
N GLU A 192 -23.56 1.04 -12.41
CA GLU A 192 -22.57 1.87 -13.12
C GLU A 192 -22.24 3.18 -12.42
N ASP A 193 -23.23 3.84 -11.81
CA ASP A 193 -23.03 5.10 -11.09
C ASP A 193 -22.07 4.95 -9.89
N LYS A 194 -22.12 3.81 -9.20
CA LYS A 194 -21.18 3.50 -8.11
C LYS A 194 -19.79 3.15 -8.63
N ALA A 195 -19.72 2.43 -9.76
CA ALA A 195 -18.46 2.16 -10.44
C ALA A 195 -17.78 3.45 -10.92
N VAL A 196 -18.54 4.40 -11.50
CA VAL A 196 -18.03 5.72 -11.90
C VAL A 196 -17.53 6.50 -10.68
N LEU A 197 -18.30 6.54 -9.58
CA LEU A 197 -17.89 7.22 -8.36
C LEU A 197 -16.56 6.64 -7.81
N PHE A 198 -16.47 5.32 -7.70
CA PHE A 198 -15.24 4.65 -7.26
C PHE A 198 -14.06 4.96 -8.19
N THR A 199 -14.27 4.90 -9.51
CA THR A 199 -13.20 5.12 -10.50
C THR A 199 -12.65 6.55 -10.40
N LYS A 200 -13.49 7.56 -10.24
CA LYS A 200 -13.05 8.95 -10.03
C LYS A 200 -12.18 9.08 -8.78
N MET A 201 -12.65 8.58 -7.65
CA MET A 201 -11.89 8.64 -6.39
C MET A 201 -10.60 7.81 -6.44
N MET A 202 -10.62 6.65 -7.10
CA MET A 202 -9.43 5.83 -7.33
C MET A 202 -8.39 6.57 -8.18
N LEU A 203 -8.79 7.31 -9.21
CA LEU A 203 -7.88 8.10 -10.03
C LEU A 203 -7.27 9.26 -9.22
N GLU A 204 -8.02 9.93 -8.34
CA GLU A 204 -7.46 10.93 -7.42
C GLU A 204 -6.34 10.31 -6.56
N CYS A 205 -6.57 9.14 -5.93
CA CYS A 205 -5.51 8.43 -5.21
C CYS A 205 -4.33 8.07 -6.11
N SER A 206 -4.61 7.62 -7.35
CA SER A 206 -3.58 7.23 -8.31
C SER A 206 -2.70 8.42 -8.73
N HIS A 207 -3.25 9.62 -8.80
CA HIS A 207 -2.48 10.85 -9.03
C HIS A 207 -1.55 11.17 -7.84
N VAL A 208 -1.97 10.91 -6.60
CA VAL A 208 -1.09 11.05 -5.43
C VAL A 208 0.11 10.09 -5.54
N TYR A 209 -0.11 8.82 -5.93
CA TYR A 209 0.98 7.81 -6.03
C TYR A 209 2.03 8.12 -7.11
N ILE A 210 1.77 9.06 -8.00
CA ILE A 210 2.71 9.47 -9.05
C ILE A 210 3.05 10.96 -9.00
N CYS A 211 2.60 11.71 -7.99
CA CYS A 211 2.93 13.12 -7.86
C CYS A 211 4.44 13.32 -7.65
N ASP A 212 4.91 14.51 -7.91
CA ASP A 212 6.34 14.82 -7.87
C ASP A 212 6.89 14.68 -6.44
N GLU A 213 6.12 15.06 -5.44
CA GLU A 213 6.45 14.98 -4.01
C GLU A 213 6.63 13.52 -3.56
N ASP A 214 5.68 12.64 -3.89
CA ASP A 214 5.72 11.22 -3.52
C ASP A 214 6.93 10.52 -4.12
N ARG A 215 7.11 10.67 -5.44
CA ARG A 215 8.23 10.07 -6.18
C ARG A 215 9.59 10.56 -5.68
N TYR A 216 9.71 11.89 -5.48
CA TYR A 216 10.95 12.49 -5.04
C TYR A 216 11.29 12.07 -3.61
N ALA A 217 10.32 12.09 -2.70
CA ALA A 217 10.53 11.69 -1.31
C ALA A 217 11.01 10.24 -1.20
N MET A 218 10.35 9.28 -1.87
CA MET A 218 10.78 7.88 -1.86
C MET A 218 12.20 7.71 -2.44
N GLN A 219 12.51 8.39 -3.55
CA GLN A 219 13.84 8.34 -4.15
C GLN A 219 14.91 8.96 -3.25
N TYR A 220 14.60 10.08 -2.59
CA TYR A 220 15.54 10.73 -1.66
C TYR A 220 15.75 9.87 -0.41
N LEU A 221 14.68 9.32 0.18
CA LEU A 221 14.77 8.44 1.34
C LEU A 221 15.56 7.16 1.00
N SER A 222 15.36 6.58 -0.18
CA SER A 222 16.18 5.45 -0.64
C SER A 222 17.67 5.79 -0.74
N TYR A 223 18.00 7.02 -1.15
CA TYR A 223 19.37 7.52 -1.14
C TYR A 223 19.93 7.62 0.29
N VAL A 224 19.16 8.13 1.25
CA VAL A 224 19.54 8.18 2.67
C VAL A 224 19.82 6.78 3.20
N ILE A 225 18.92 5.82 2.95
CA ILE A 225 19.08 4.43 3.35
C ILE A 225 20.33 3.83 2.72
N LYS A 226 20.55 4.03 1.41
CA LYS A 226 21.75 3.54 0.75
C LYS A 226 23.02 4.07 1.39
N LYS A 227 23.08 5.36 1.69
CA LYS A 227 24.22 5.97 2.41
C LYS A 227 24.43 5.34 3.78
N ALA A 228 23.35 5.08 4.51
CA ALA A 228 23.41 4.43 5.83
C ALA A 228 23.97 2.99 5.75
N VAL A 229 23.55 2.21 4.74
CA VAL A 229 24.08 0.87 4.49
C VAL A 229 25.55 0.94 4.08
N ASP A 230 25.92 1.78 3.11
CA ASP A 230 27.30 1.94 2.61
C ASP A 230 28.27 2.34 3.75
N ARG A 231 27.80 3.03 4.79
CA ARG A 231 28.57 3.41 5.98
C ARG A 231 28.51 2.37 7.12
N GLY A 232 27.73 1.29 6.96
CA GLY A 232 27.55 0.28 8.00
C GLY A 232 26.74 0.75 9.22
N VAL A 233 25.95 1.83 9.08
CA VAL A 233 25.04 2.34 10.13
C VAL A 233 23.85 1.41 10.32
N VAL A 234 23.34 0.87 9.21
CA VAL A 234 22.29 -0.14 9.14
C VAL A 234 22.68 -1.23 8.14
N LYS A 235 22.05 -2.38 8.23
CA LYS A 235 22.17 -3.50 7.30
C LYS A 235 20.79 -3.94 6.79
N GLU A 236 20.71 -4.73 5.73
CA GLU A 236 19.45 -5.15 5.13
C GLU A 236 18.54 -5.94 6.10
N ASP A 237 19.12 -6.71 7.02
CA ASP A 237 18.34 -7.36 8.09
C ASP A 237 17.55 -6.37 8.95
N ASP A 238 18.04 -5.13 9.09
CA ASP A 238 17.38 -4.08 9.88
C ASP A 238 16.13 -3.52 9.17
N PHE A 239 15.93 -3.81 7.88
CA PHE A 239 14.72 -3.40 7.15
C PHE A 239 13.45 -4.05 7.71
N TYR A 240 13.58 -5.13 8.47
CA TYR A 240 12.45 -5.81 9.13
C TYR A 240 12.21 -5.34 10.58
N LEU A 241 12.84 -4.24 10.99
CA LEU A 241 12.52 -3.56 12.25
C LEU A 241 11.20 -2.76 12.11
N GLN A 242 10.75 -2.17 13.21
CA GLN A 242 9.76 -1.10 13.20
C GLN A 242 10.42 0.18 12.68
N GLU A 243 9.69 1.06 11.98
CA GLU A 243 10.23 2.31 11.40
C GLU A 243 10.90 3.19 12.46
N LYS A 244 10.27 3.34 13.64
CA LYS A 244 10.86 4.09 14.74
C LYS A 244 12.22 3.54 15.16
N SER A 245 12.34 2.23 15.33
CA SER A 245 13.60 1.60 15.70
C SER A 245 14.67 1.74 14.62
N PHE A 246 14.26 1.67 13.35
CA PHE A 246 15.17 1.90 12.22
C PHE A 246 15.64 3.35 12.14
N ILE A 247 14.74 4.31 12.34
CA ILE A 247 15.10 5.75 12.41
C ILE A 247 16.07 6.00 13.56
N ASP A 248 15.85 5.38 14.73
CA ASP A 248 16.76 5.47 15.88
C ASP A 248 18.19 4.96 15.55
N LEU A 249 18.34 4.02 14.60
CA LEU A 249 19.65 3.61 14.08
C LEU A 249 20.23 4.67 13.15
N LEU A 250 19.44 5.18 12.19
CA LEU A 250 19.89 6.19 11.22
C LEU A 250 20.49 7.43 11.91
N ILE A 251 19.82 7.94 12.94
CA ILE A 251 20.21 9.18 13.61
C ILE A 251 21.43 9.04 14.53
N LYS A 252 22.01 7.85 14.72
CA LYS A 252 23.25 7.65 15.47
C LYS A 252 24.48 8.15 14.72
N ASP A 253 24.48 8.10 13.39
CA ASP A 253 25.55 8.69 12.58
C ASP A 253 25.20 10.14 12.24
N LYS A 254 26.15 11.06 12.45
CA LYS A 254 25.93 12.50 12.29
C LYS A 254 25.58 12.90 10.85
N GLU A 255 26.23 12.27 9.86
CA GLU A 255 25.99 12.57 8.44
C GLU A 255 24.62 12.04 7.99
N ILE A 256 24.29 10.80 8.38
CA ILE A 256 22.98 10.21 8.05
C ILE A 256 21.85 10.94 8.76
N LYS A 257 22.07 11.36 10.02
CA LYS A 257 21.13 12.21 10.74
C LYS A 257 20.85 13.52 9.99
N GLN A 258 21.89 14.20 9.46
CA GLN A 258 21.67 15.41 8.68
C GLN A 258 20.83 15.14 7.43
N LEU A 259 21.13 14.08 6.66
CA LEU A 259 20.33 13.70 5.49
C LEU A 259 18.88 13.35 5.85
N TRP A 260 18.67 12.71 7.00
CA TRP A 260 17.33 12.41 7.52
C TRP A 260 16.60 13.71 7.93
N ASP A 261 17.28 14.63 8.60
CA ASP A 261 16.71 15.92 8.99
C ASP A 261 16.35 16.77 7.75
N ASP A 262 17.21 16.76 6.71
CA ASP A 262 16.95 17.42 5.42
C ASP A 262 15.73 16.79 4.72
N PHE A 263 15.61 15.44 4.74
CA PHE A 263 14.45 14.72 4.22
C PHE A 263 13.15 15.16 4.93
N ARG A 264 13.19 15.25 6.25
CA ARG A 264 12.01 15.63 7.03
C ARG A 264 11.57 17.08 6.80
N GLN A 265 12.48 17.94 6.37
CA GLN A 265 12.19 19.34 6.08
C GLN A 265 11.76 19.58 4.62
N LEU A 266 11.79 18.56 3.76
CA LEU A 266 11.31 18.69 2.38
C LEU A 266 9.87 19.17 2.35
N ASN A 267 9.63 20.33 1.73
CA ASN A 267 8.31 20.92 1.56
C ASN A 267 8.02 21.40 0.13
N CYS A 268 9.03 21.41 -0.76
CA CYS A 268 8.87 21.79 -2.16
C CYS A 268 9.66 20.86 -3.09
N VAL A 269 9.05 20.52 -4.24
CA VAL A 269 9.70 19.82 -5.35
C VAL A 269 9.58 20.63 -6.62
N TYR A 270 10.66 20.67 -7.40
CA TYR A 270 10.79 21.44 -8.62
C TYR A 270 11.17 20.56 -9.80
N LYS A 271 10.70 20.93 -10.98
CA LYS A 271 11.08 20.29 -12.25
C LYS A 271 12.30 20.93 -12.87
N GLY A 272 13.08 20.11 -13.59
CA GLY A 272 14.29 20.54 -14.28
C GLY A 272 15.58 20.07 -13.61
N LYS A 273 16.71 20.27 -14.30
CA LYS A 273 18.02 19.87 -13.77
C LYS A 273 18.57 20.91 -12.79
N ASN A 274 19.06 20.46 -11.66
CA ASN A 274 19.76 21.28 -10.68
C ASN A 274 21.01 20.51 -10.19
N LYS A 275 22.19 21.16 -10.20
CA LYS A 275 23.47 20.54 -9.81
C LYS A 275 23.76 20.67 -8.32
N ASP A 276 23.11 21.63 -7.66
CA ASP A 276 23.35 21.97 -6.25
C ASP A 276 22.51 21.09 -5.29
N PHE A 277 21.54 20.34 -5.82
CA PHE A 277 20.64 19.48 -5.06
C PHE A 277 20.64 18.04 -5.58
N PHE A 278 20.16 17.13 -4.74
CA PHE A 278 19.84 15.78 -5.19
C PHE A 278 18.78 15.88 -6.30
N CYS A 279 19.13 15.44 -7.50
CA CYS A 279 18.32 15.66 -8.69
C CYS A 279 18.28 14.38 -9.54
N LYS A 280 17.09 13.87 -9.82
CA LYS A 280 16.85 12.60 -10.53
C LYS A 280 15.66 12.67 -11.47
N GLN A 281 15.68 11.83 -12.52
CA GLN A 281 14.47 11.40 -13.23
C GLN A 281 13.90 10.20 -12.47
N ILE A 282 12.62 10.26 -12.13
CA ILE A 282 12.00 9.27 -11.22
C ILE A 282 10.72 8.76 -11.88
N PRO A 283 10.80 7.72 -12.73
CA PRO A 283 9.60 7.04 -13.23
C PRO A 283 8.86 6.34 -12.10
N ALA A 284 7.55 6.15 -12.26
CA ALA A 284 6.72 5.44 -11.30
C ALA A 284 5.77 4.45 -11.99
N LYS A 285 5.38 3.41 -11.28
CA LYS A 285 4.34 2.47 -11.70
C LYS A 285 2.98 3.15 -11.60
N LYS A 286 2.32 3.34 -12.74
CA LYS A 286 0.98 3.93 -12.80
C LYS A 286 -0.07 2.88 -12.41
N ARG A 287 -0.54 2.95 -11.17
CA ARG A 287 -1.55 2.03 -10.63
C ARG A 287 -2.94 2.57 -10.94
N TYR A 288 -3.79 1.73 -11.53
CA TYR A 288 -5.20 2.03 -11.77
C TYR A 288 -6.03 0.75 -11.71
N ILE A 289 -7.34 0.91 -11.58
CA ILE A 289 -8.29 -0.19 -11.55
C ILE A 289 -9.36 0.09 -12.60
N ASP A 290 -9.59 -0.88 -13.50
CA ASP A 290 -10.65 -0.83 -14.50
C ASP A 290 -11.78 -1.76 -14.06
N VAL A 291 -12.64 -1.25 -13.18
CA VAL A 291 -13.68 -2.05 -12.53
C VAL A 291 -14.69 -2.62 -13.52
N TYR A 292 -15.25 -3.78 -13.20
CA TYR A 292 -16.29 -4.43 -13.99
C TYR A 292 -17.67 -4.11 -13.41
N VAL A 293 -18.63 -3.77 -14.28
CA VAL A 293 -20.04 -3.56 -13.93
C VAL A 293 -20.85 -4.77 -14.39
N GLU A 294 -21.64 -5.34 -13.49
CA GLU A 294 -22.46 -6.51 -13.73
C GLU A 294 -23.31 -6.37 -15.00
N ASN A 295 -23.28 -7.39 -15.87
CA ASN A 295 -23.99 -7.44 -17.15
C ASN A 295 -23.65 -6.33 -18.16
N LYS A 296 -22.67 -5.46 -17.89
CA LYS A 296 -22.30 -4.36 -18.77
C LYS A 296 -20.85 -4.44 -19.26
N GLY A 297 -19.90 -4.77 -18.39
CA GLY A 297 -18.48 -4.85 -18.77
C GLY A 297 -17.57 -3.89 -18.01
N ARG A 298 -16.33 -3.73 -18.48
CA ARG A 298 -15.33 -2.82 -17.89
C ARG A 298 -15.77 -1.36 -18.02
N ILE A 299 -15.55 -0.57 -16.96
CA ILE A 299 -15.94 0.83 -16.93
C ILE A 299 -15.31 1.63 -18.07
N SER A 300 -14.07 1.33 -18.44
CA SER A 300 -13.38 1.94 -19.59
C SER A 300 -14.02 1.62 -20.94
N LYS A 301 -14.89 0.61 -21.04
CA LYS A 301 -15.57 0.21 -22.26
C LYS A 301 -17.00 0.71 -22.35
N ILE A 302 -17.65 0.92 -21.21
CA ILE A 302 -19.07 1.29 -21.14
C ILE A 302 -19.27 2.79 -20.87
N ASN A 303 -18.26 3.49 -20.31
CA ASN A 303 -18.35 4.90 -19.96
C ASN A 303 -17.20 5.69 -20.63
N LYS A 304 -17.55 6.61 -21.54
CA LYS A 304 -16.56 7.39 -22.32
C LYS A 304 -15.74 8.34 -21.45
N GLU A 305 -16.36 8.97 -20.45
CA GLU A 305 -15.68 9.89 -19.54
C GLU A 305 -14.59 9.14 -18.77
N MET A 306 -14.93 8.00 -18.14
CA MET A 306 -13.96 7.20 -17.39
C MET A 306 -12.86 6.63 -18.29
N ALA A 307 -13.18 6.25 -19.53
CA ALA A 307 -12.17 5.82 -20.48
C ALA A 307 -11.16 6.94 -20.78
N GLN A 308 -11.62 8.17 -20.95
CA GLN A 308 -10.75 9.33 -21.21
C GLN A 308 -9.89 9.67 -19.96
N GLU A 309 -10.47 9.72 -18.77
CA GLU A 309 -9.74 10.00 -17.53
C GLU A 309 -8.64 8.96 -17.26
N ILE A 310 -8.94 7.66 -17.42
CA ILE A 310 -7.95 6.58 -17.31
C ILE A 310 -6.83 6.78 -18.35
N GLN A 311 -7.17 7.08 -19.59
CA GLN A 311 -6.16 7.30 -20.64
C GLN A 311 -5.29 8.54 -20.36
N MET A 312 -5.87 9.63 -19.89
CA MET A 312 -5.12 10.83 -19.48
C MET A 312 -4.16 10.52 -18.34
N PHE A 313 -4.61 9.81 -17.32
CA PHE A 313 -3.75 9.35 -16.22
C PHE A 313 -2.58 8.49 -16.74
N LEU A 314 -2.85 7.50 -17.59
CA LEU A 314 -1.83 6.62 -18.17
C LEU A 314 -0.84 7.37 -19.08
N ALA A 315 -1.28 8.46 -19.72
CA ALA A 315 -0.46 9.31 -20.58
C ALA A 315 0.39 10.35 -19.82
N THR A 316 0.24 10.47 -18.49
CA THR A 316 1.02 11.43 -17.68
C THR A 316 2.52 11.26 -17.93
N ASP A 317 3.21 12.32 -18.29
CA ASP A 317 4.66 12.30 -18.50
C ASP A 317 5.39 12.42 -17.14
N LEU A 318 6.26 11.46 -16.86
CA LEU A 318 7.07 11.39 -15.65
C LEU A 318 8.58 11.46 -15.97
N SER A 319 8.95 11.97 -17.15
CA SER A 319 10.33 11.97 -17.66
C SER A 319 11.19 13.14 -17.17
N GLU A 320 10.58 14.15 -16.53
CA GLU A 320 11.33 15.31 -16.08
C GLU A 320 12.23 15.00 -14.87
N TYR A 321 13.34 15.73 -14.78
CA TYR A 321 14.20 15.74 -13.59
C TYR A 321 13.46 16.44 -12.45
N LEU A 322 13.56 15.87 -11.25
CA LEU A 322 13.02 16.43 -10.02
C LEU A 322 14.16 16.75 -9.04
N TRP A 323 14.01 17.85 -8.32
CA TRP A 323 14.85 18.21 -7.19
C TRP A 323 13.99 18.88 -6.12
N GLY A 324 14.36 18.72 -4.84
CA GLY A 324 13.57 19.23 -3.72
C GLY A 324 14.44 20.02 -2.75
N LYS A 325 13.81 20.92 -2.00
CA LYS A 325 14.42 21.67 -0.91
C LYS A 325 13.40 21.99 0.18
N CYS A 326 13.90 22.54 1.27
CA CYS A 326 13.15 23.23 2.31
C CYS A 326 13.07 24.72 1.95
N GLU A 327 11.89 25.32 1.93
CA GLU A 327 11.64 26.76 1.82
C GLU A 327 11.13 27.35 3.13
#